data_f72b3fb9ad71b623140681a944b07c1a
#
_entry.id   f72b3fb9ad71b623140681a944b07c1a
#
_cell.length_a   1.000
_cell.length_b   1.000
_cell.length_c   1.000
_cell.angle_alpha   90.00
_cell.angle_beta   90.00
_cell.angle_gamma   90.00
#
_symmetry.space_group_name_H-M   'P 1'
#
loop_
_entity.id
_entity.type
_entity.pdbx_description
1 polymer ?
#
loop_
_entity_poly.entity_id
_entity_poly.type
_entity_poly.pdbx_seq_one_letter_code
_entity_poly.pdbx_strand_id
1 'polypeptide(L)'
;MVQQQLPAQPGSRPWKWQHMVAVIMLNQTGRKPVKTVLPIFLDRWQSHTQFIWATPAEIQEVIWPLGLVNVRTQRLARMTQQFMLWDGDNAQDLYGIGKYGSDSYEIFHKRNYSVQPRDRELIRYLESLHHEPAHQ
;
A
#
# COMPACT_ATOMS: atom_id res chain seq x y z
N MET A 1 4.69 -10.72 -2.73
CA MET A 1 3.55 -9.80 -2.61
C MET A 1 3.93 -8.44 -3.21
N VAL A 2 2.95 -7.72 -3.70
CA VAL A 2 3.18 -6.42 -4.34
C VAL A 2 3.93 -5.46 -3.41
N GLN A 3 3.57 -5.43 -2.12
CA GLN A 3 4.20 -4.54 -1.15
C GLN A 3 5.68 -4.86 -0.88
N GLN A 4 6.18 -5.99 -1.35
CA GLN A 4 7.60 -6.32 -1.23
C GLN A 4 8.44 -5.79 -2.39
N GLN A 5 7.81 -5.24 -3.42
CA GLN A 5 8.46 -4.83 -4.66
C GLN A 5 8.33 -3.32 -4.93
N LEU A 6 8.15 -2.54 -3.88
CA LEU A 6 7.97 -1.09 -4.04
C LEU A 6 9.31 -0.41 -4.35
N PRO A 7 9.32 0.58 -5.26
CA PRO A 7 10.58 1.16 -5.75
C PRO A 7 11.30 2.09 -4.77
N ALA A 8 10.60 2.69 -3.80
CA ALA A 8 11.23 3.61 -2.87
C ALA A 8 12.14 2.88 -1.90
N GLN A 9 13.06 3.64 -1.29
CA GLN A 9 14.00 3.07 -0.33
C GLN A 9 13.29 2.56 0.91
N PRO A 10 13.52 1.30 1.32
CA PRO A 10 12.92 0.76 2.54
C PRO A 10 13.20 1.64 3.76
N GLY A 11 12.19 1.84 4.58
CA GLY A 11 12.26 2.69 5.77
C GLY A 11 11.95 4.16 5.53
N SER A 12 11.92 4.61 4.27
CA SER A 12 11.63 6.00 3.95
C SER A 12 10.11 6.30 4.02
N ARG A 13 9.77 7.59 4.17
CA ARG A 13 8.36 8.00 4.11
C ARG A 13 7.73 7.71 2.75
N PRO A 14 8.40 7.98 1.62
CA PRO A 14 7.85 7.57 0.33
C PRO A 14 7.53 6.08 0.24
N TRP A 15 8.36 5.22 0.81
CA TRP A 15 8.12 3.78 0.83
C TRP A 15 6.83 3.43 1.58
N LYS A 16 6.60 4.05 2.74
CA LYS A 16 5.38 3.87 3.53
C LYS A 16 4.15 4.33 2.74
N TRP A 17 4.23 5.47 2.07
CA TRP A 17 3.16 5.97 1.24
C TRP A 17 2.86 5.03 0.06
N GLN A 18 3.90 4.55 -0.61
CA GLN A 18 3.74 3.61 -1.72
C GLN A 18 3.04 2.34 -1.27
N HIS A 19 3.33 1.87 -0.05
CA HIS A 19 2.65 0.71 0.53
C HIS A 19 1.14 0.99 0.70
N MET A 20 0.80 2.14 1.21
CA MET A 20 -0.61 2.51 1.40
C MET A 20 -1.35 2.65 0.06
N VAL A 21 -0.67 3.18 -0.95
CA VAL A 21 -1.21 3.22 -2.32
C VAL A 21 -1.51 1.80 -2.82
N ALA A 22 -0.56 0.89 -2.66
CA ALA A 22 -0.74 -0.50 -3.08
C ALA A 22 -1.93 -1.16 -2.38
N VAL A 23 -2.09 -0.93 -1.08
CA VAL A 23 -3.22 -1.45 -0.31
C VAL A 23 -4.56 -0.94 -0.85
N ILE A 24 -4.64 0.35 -1.13
CA ILE A 24 -5.87 0.95 -1.68
C ILE A 24 -6.18 0.34 -3.06
N MET A 25 -5.17 0.15 -3.89
CA MET A 25 -5.36 -0.47 -5.20
C MET A 25 -5.82 -1.93 -5.09
N LEU A 26 -5.29 -2.68 -4.13
CA LEU A 26 -5.63 -4.08 -3.93
C LEU A 26 -7.04 -4.28 -3.36
N ASN A 27 -7.63 -3.25 -2.78
CA ASN A 27 -8.97 -3.34 -2.23
C ASN A 27 -9.98 -3.55 -3.36
N GLN A 28 -10.71 -4.67 -3.32
CA GLN A 28 -11.73 -5.03 -4.33
C GLN A 28 -11.16 -5.19 -5.74
N THR A 29 -9.86 -5.45 -5.87
CA THR A 29 -9.21 -5.66 -7.17
C THR A 29 -8.20 -6.79 -7.03
N GLY A 30 -8.13 -7.65 -8.05
CA GLY A 30 -7.13 -8.72 -8.07
C GLY A 30 -5.71 -8.18 -8.20
N ARG A 31 -4.74 -9.01 -7.84
CA ARG A 31 -3.32 -8.64 -7.90
C ARG A 31 -2.82 -8.35 -9.29
N LYS A 32 -3.34 -9.07 -10.29
CA LYS A 32 -2.84 -8.96 -11.64
C LYS A 32 -3.00 -7.55 -12.22
N PRO A 33 -4.19 -6.93 -12.14
CA PRO A 33 -4.33 -5.54 -12.58
C PRO A 33 -3.45 -4.57 -11.78
N VAL A 34 -3.29 -4.80 -10.48
CA VAL A 34 -2.46 -3.93 -9.64
C VAL A 34 -1.00 -4.03 -10.03
N LYS A 35 -0.50 -5.22 -10.33
CA LYS A 35 0.88 -5.40 -10.80
C LYS A 35 1.17 -4.63 -12.07
N THR A 36 0.16 -4.39 -12.91
CA THR A 36 0.32 -3.61 -14.13
C THR A 36 0.25 -2.11 -13.86
N VAL A 37 -0.71 -1.67 -13.05
CA VAL A 37 -0.99 -0.24 -12.85
C VAL A 37 -0.05 0.39 -11.84
N LEU A 38 0.27 -0.31 -10.75
CA LEU A 38 1.07 0.27 -9.67
C LEU A 38 2.44 0.79 -10.12
N PRO A 39 3.22 0.06 -10.93
CA PRO A 39 4.49 0.59 -11.40
C PRO A 39 4.35 1.87 -12.22
N ILE A 40 3.33 1.96 -13.06
CA ILE A 40 3.04 3.15 -13.86
C ILE A 40 2.70 4.33 -12.95
N PHE A 41 1.86 4.07 -11.96
CA PHE A 41 1.46 5.09 -10.98
C PHE A 41 2.68 5.62 -10.21
N LEU A 42 3.52 4.73 -9.69
CA LEU A 42 4.68 5.11 -8.89
C LEU A 42 5.82 5.71 -9.71
N ASP A 43 5.86 5.44 -11.01
CA ASP A 43 6.77 6.13 -11.90
C ASP A 43 6.36 7.59 -12.09
N ARG A 44 5.06 7.85 -12.18
CA ARG A 44 4.54 9.20 -12.32
C ARG A 44 4.60 9.99 -11.01
N TRP A 45 4.26 9.34 -9.90
CA TRP A 45 4.29 9.95 -8.57
C TRP A 45 5.06 9.03 -7.63
N GLN A 46 6.29 9.41 -7.33
CA GLN A 46 7.20 8.57 -6.54
C GLN A 46 6.99 8.74 -5.04
N SER A 47 6.34 9.84 -4.64
CA SER A 47 6.15 10.17 -3.23
C SER A 47 4.84 10.92 -3.00
N HIS A 48 4.41 10.95 -1.73
CA HIS A 48 3.25 11.72 -1.32
C HIS A 48 3.42 13.21 -1.63
N THR A 49 4.64 13.73 -1.56
CA THR A 49 4.91 15.14 -1.84
C THR A 49 4.70 15.50 -3.30
N GLN A 50 4.89 14.56 -4.21
CA GLN A 50 4.59 14.74 -5.63
C GLN A 50 3.09 14.56 -5.89
N PHE A 51 2.51 13.51 -5.32
CA PHE A 51 1.12 13.14 -5.60
C PHE A 51 0.11 14.16 -5.06
N ILE A 52 0.45 14.86 -3.98
CA ILE A 52 -0.46 15.83 -3.36
C ILE A 52 -0.94 16.91 -4.34
N TRP A 53 -0.19 17.14 -5.41
CA TRP A 53 -0.50 18.13 -6.44
C TRP A 53 -1.26 17.56 -7.63
N ALA A 54 -1.49 16.24 -7.67
CA ALA A 54 -2.18 15.60 -8.78
C ALA A 54 -3.66 15.98 -8.80
N THR A 55 -4.17 16.24 -10.00
CA THR A 55 -5.61 16.48 -10.19
C THR A 55 -6.37 15.16 -10.28
N PRO A 56 -7.68 15.14 -9.96
CA PRO A 56 -8.48 13.95 -10.16
C PRO A 56 -8.40 13.39 -11.57
N ALA A 57 -8.38 14.24 -12.58
CA ALA A 57 -8.28 13.79 -13.98
C ALA A 57 -6.98 13.05 -14.24
N GLU A 58 -5.87 13.58 -13.74
CA GLU A 58 -4.56 12.94 -13.89
C GLU A 58 -4.52 11.57 -13.20
N ILE A 59 -5.10 11.47 -12.01
CA ILE A 59 -5.16 10.21 -11.28
C ILE A 59 -5.98 9.19 -12.05
N GLN A 60 -7.14 9.58 -12.55
CA GLN A 60 -8.05 8.71 -13.29
C GLN A 60 -7.41 8.15 -14.56
N GLU A 61 -6.60 8.94 -15.25
CA GLU A 61 -5.88 8.49 -16.44
C GLU A 61 -4.98 7.28 -16.17
N VAL A 62 -4.45 7.19 -14.97
CA VAL A 62 -3.54 6.10 -14.60
C VAL A 62 -4.29 4.90 -14.04
N ILE A 63 -5.28 5.11 -13.18
CA ILE A 63 -5.91 4.03 -12.42
C ILE A 63 -7.16 3.44 -13.06
N TRP A 64 -7.63 3.99 -14.19
CA TRP A 64 -8.88 3.53 -14.81
C TRP A 64 -8.94 2.00 -15.03
N PRO A 65 -7.83 1.28 -15.34
CA PRO A 65 -7.93 -0.18 -15.54
C PRO A 65 -8.34 -0.96 -14.29
N LEU A 66 -8.20 -0.35 -13.12
CA LEU A 66 -8.59 -1.00 -11.86
C LEU A 66 -10.11 -0.99 -11.62
N GLY A 67 -10.85 -0.12 -12.31
CA GLY A 67 -12.26 0.12 -12.03
C GLY A 67 -12.47 0.95 -10.77
N LEU A 68 -13.74 1.23 -10.45
CA LEU A 68 -14.11 2.07 -9.29
C LEU A 68 -13.32 3.38 -9.25
N VAL A 69 -13.18 4.02 -10.41
CA VAL A 69 -12.22 5.11 -10.62
C VAL A 69 -12.49 6.29 -9.69
N ASN A 70 -13.75 6.69 -9.54
CA ASN A 70 -14.08 7.84 -8.69
C ASN A 70 -13.79 7.56 -7.22
N VAL A 71 -14.19 6.37 -6.75
CA VAL A 71 -13.98 5.96 -5.36
C VAL A 71 -12.49 5.86 -5.06
N ARG A 72 -11.73 5.22 -5.93
CA ARG A 72 -10.28 5.05 -5.73
C ARG A 72 -9.53 6.36 -5.80
N THR A 73 -9.91 7.25 -6.71
CA THR A 73 -9.32 8.59 -6.79
C THR A 73 -9.50 9.33 -5.48
N GLN A 74 -10.71 9.33 -4.91
CA GLN A 74 -10.96 9.97 -3.63
C GLN A 74 -10.18 9.33 -2.49
N ARG A 75 -10.11 8.01 -2.46
CA ARG A 75 -9.37 7.29 -1.41
C ARG A 75 -7.88 7.63 -1.45
N LEU A 76 -7.29 7.62 -2.64
CA LEU A 76 -5.87 7.96 -2.80
C LEU A 76 -5.60 9.41 -2.41
N ALA A 77 -6.46 10.33 -2.83
CA ALA A 77 -6.28 11.75 -2.51
C ALA A 77 -6.42 12.01 -1.02
N ARG A 78 -7.46 11.49 -0.39
CA ARG A 78 -7.69 11.68 1.04
C ARG A 78 -6.63 11.01 1.90
N MET A 79 -6.25 9.79 1.55
CA MET A 79 -5.18 9.10 2.25
C MET A 79 -3.90 9.92 2.21
N THR A 80 -3.56 10.46 1.04
CA THR A 80 -2.33 11.24 0.87
C THR A 80 -2.36 12.51 1.69
N GLN A 81 -3.50 13.23 1.73
CA GLN A 81 -3.63 14.40 2.57
C GLN A 81 -3.39 14.11 4.04
N GLN A 82 -3.97 13.02 4.54
CA GLN A 82 -3.74 12.59 5.92
C GLN A 82 -2.29 12.14 6.14
N PHE A 83 -1.72 11.47 5.15
CA PHE A 83 -0.35 10.97 5.23
C PHE A 83 0.66 12.10 5.47
N MET A 84 0.39 13.29 4.94
CA MET A 84 1.30 14.43 5.10
C MET A 84 1.59 14.74 6.58
N LEU A 85 0.60 14.54 7.46
CA LEU A 85 0.71 14.84 8.89
C LEU A 85 0.68 13.58 9.76
N TRP A 86 0.66 12.41 9.16
CA TRP A 86 0.58 11.15 9.88
C TRP A 86 1.90 10.81 10.55
N ASP A 87 1.83 10.29 11.79
CA ASP A 87 3.00 9.96 12.58
C ASP A 87 3.69 8.65 12.20
N GLY A 88 3.07 7.85 11.34
CA GLY A 88 3.64 6.58 10.90
C GLY A 88 3.34 5.41 11.84
N ASP A 89 2.48 5.59 12.83
CA ASP A 89 2.23 4.54 13.81
C ASP A 89 1.08 3.62 13.42
N ASN A 90 -0.16 4.09 13.43
CA ASN A 90 -1.33 3.24 13.16
C ASN A 90 -1.87 3.51 11.75
N ALA A 91 -1.69 2.53 10.86
CA ALA A 91 -2.11 2.69 9.47
C ALA A 91 -3.63 2.82 9.33
N GLN A 92 -4.41 2.34 10.28
CA GLN A 92 -5.88 2.49 10.25
C GLN A 92 -6.33 3.94 10.45
N ASP A 93 -5.45 4.82 10.88
CA ASP A 93 -5.75 6.26 10.93
C ASP A 93 -5.88 6.85 9.53
N LEU A 94 -5.35 6.19 8.52
CA LEU A 94 -5.40 6.66 7.14
C LEU A 94 -6.69 6.23 6.45
N TYR A 95 -7.29 7.17 5.72
CA TYR A 95 -8.52 6.92 4.99
C TYR A 95 -8.36 5.77 3.99
N GLY A 96 -9.32 4.85 3.99
CA GLY A 96 -9.29 3.72 3.08
C GLY A 96 -8.44 2.53 3.52
N ILE A 97 -7.78 2.63 4.67
CA ILE A 97 -6.94 1.56 5.20
C ILE A 97 -7.70 0.82 6.30
N GLY A 98 -7.96 -0.45 6.06
CA GLY A 98 -8.63 -1.34 7.01
C GLY A 98 -7.66 -2.34 7.64
N LYS A 99 -8.21 -3.48 8.09
CA LYS A 99 -7.40 -4.50 8.77
C LYS A 99 -6.29 -5.06 7.90
N TYR A 100 -6.55 -5.35 6.63
CA TYR A 100 -5.52 -5.87 5.74
C TYR A 100 -4.34 -4.92 5.64
N GLY A 101 -4.61 -3.64 5.38
CA GLY A 101 -3.56 -2.64 5.25
C GLY A 101 -2.81 -2.41 6.54
N SER A 102 -3.52 -2.41 7.67
CA SER A 102 -2.91 -2.26 8.98
C SER A 102 -1.99 -3.45 9.30
N ASP A 103 -2.47 -4.67 9.10
CA ASP A 103 -1.66 -5.87 9.34
C ASP A 103 -0.43 -5.90 8.42
N SER A 104 -0.62 -5.55 7.15
CA SER A 104 0.47 -5.48 6.17
C SER A 104 1.52 -4.44 6.60
N TYR A 105 1.08 -3.27 7.06
CA TYR A 105 1.98 -2.24 7.52
C TYR A 105 2.77 -2.69 8.75
N GLU A 106 2.10 -3.31 9.73
CA GLU A 106 2.76 -3.84 10.93
C GLU A 106 3.83 -4.86 10.56
N ILE A 107 3.52 -5.77 9.65
CA ILE A 107 4.45 -6.82 9.24
C ILE A 107 5.66 -6.24 8.49
N PHE A 108 5.42 -5.44 7.45
CA PHE A 108 6.49 -5.05 6.52
C PHE A 108 7.27 -3.83 6.96
N HIS A 109 6.66 -2.92 7.71
CA HIS A 109 7.34 -1.69 8.15
C HIS A 109 7.78 -1.72 9.60
N LYS A 110 7.01 -2.37 10.46
CA LYS A 110 7.34 -2.44 11.89
C LYS A 110 7.93 -3.79 12.30
N ARG A 111 7.92 -4.78 11.41
CA ARG A 111 8.35 -6.15 11.69
C ARG A 111 7.60 -6.74 12.90
N ASN A 112 6.36 -6.35 13.05
CA ASN A 112 5.48 -6.88 14.09
C ASN A 112 4.79 -8.13 13.56
N TYR A 113 5.32 -9.29 13.91
CA TYR A 113 4.83 -10.57 13.44
C TYR A 113 3.79 -11.19 14.39
N SER A 114 3.40 -10.47 15.44
CA SER A 114 2.38 -10.94 16.37
C SER A 114 0.95 -10.61 15.93
N VAL A 115 0.79 -9.86 14.85
CA VAL A 115 -0.54 -9.59 14.29
C VAL A 115 -1.19 -10.89 13.83
N GLN A 116 -2.51 -10.90 13.84
CA GLN A 116 -3.31 -12.07 13.45
C GLN A 116 -4.15 -11.72 12.22
N PRO A 117 -3.53 -11.75 11.01
CA PRO A 117 -4.24 -11.39 9.80
C PRO A 117 -5.29 -12.42 9.41
N ARG A 118 -6.30 -11.98 8.69
CA ARG A 118 -7.30 -12.85 8.05
C ARG A 118 -6.95 -13.13 6.61
N ASP A 119 -6.12 -12.29 6.01
CA ASP A 119 -5.72 -12.44 4.62
C ASP A 119 -4.77 -13.62 4.44
N ARG A 120 -5.05 -14.45 3.45
CA ARG A 120 -4.28 -15.68 3.20
C ARG A 120 -2.82 -15.43 2.87
N GLU A 121 -2.55 -14.37 2.10
CA GLU A 121 -1.18 -14.07 1.70
C GLU A 121 -0.34 -13.63 2.87
N LEU A 122 -0.92 -12.80 3.75
CA LEU A 122 -0.22 -12.38 4.97
C LEU A 122 0.00 -13.57 5.89
N ILE A 123 -0.99 -14.45 6.02
CA ILE A 123 -0.84 -15.68 6.82
C ILE A 123 0.30 -16.53 6.26
N ARG A 124 0.33 -16.76 4.96
CA ARG A 124 1.39 -17.54 4.32
C ARG A 124 2.76 -16.92 4.53
N TYR A 125 2.83 -15.59 4.41
CA TYR A 125 4.09 -14.88 4.63
C TYR A 125 4.60 -15.11 6.05
N LEU A 126 3.73 -14.96 7.06
CA LEU A 126 4.11 -15.19 8.46
C LEU A 126 4.53 -16.65 8.70
N GLU A 127 3.82 -17.60 8.12
CA GLU A 127 4.17 -19.02 8.22
C GLU A 127 5.56 -19.27 7.61
N SER A 128 5.87 -18.64 6.49
CA SER A 128 7.16 -18.83 5.83
C SER A 128 8.33 -18.39 6.72
N LEU A 129 8.11 -17.39 7.58
CA LEU A 129 9.16 -16.94 8.51
C LEU A 129 9.47 -17.98 9.59
N HIS A 130 8.49 -18.80 9.97
CA HIS A 130 8.67 -19.83 10.97
C HIS A 130 9.35 -21.08 10.43
N HIS A 131 9.39 -21.26 9.11
CA HIS A 131 9.97 -22.43 8.47
C HIS A 131 11.33 -22.18 7.87
N GLU A 132 11.97 -21.07 8.22
CA GLU A 132 13.25 -20.71 7.65
C GLU A 132 14.36 -21.61 8.18
N PRO A 133 15.12 -22.30 7.27
CA PRO A 133 16.19 -23.22 7.70
C PRO A 133 17.33 -22.52 8.43
N ALA A 134 17.47 -21.23 8.25
CA ALA A 134 18.55 -20.45 8.88
C ALA A 134 18.50 -20.50 10.41
N HIS A 135 17.40 -20.94 10.97
CA HIS A 135 17.23 -21.03 12.41
C HIS A 135 17.84 -22.29 13.02
N GLN A 136 18.37 -23.16 12.20
CA GLN A 136 18.96 -24.42 12.64
C GLN A 136 20.43 -24.28 12.98
#